data_fc6e315eb22dbd410b282e8b002bcb94
#
_entry.id   fc6e315eb22dbd410b282e8b002bcb94
#
_cell.length_a   1.000
_cell.length_b   1.000
_cell.length_c   1.000
_cell.angle_alpha   90.00
_cell.angle_beta   90.00
_cell.angle_gamma   90.00
#
_symmetry.space_group_name_H-M   'P 1'
#
loop_
_entity.id
_entity.type
_entity.pdbx_description
1 polymer ?
#
loop_
_entity_poly.entity_id
_entity_poly.type
_entity_poly.pdbx_seq_one_letter_code
_entity_poly.pdbx_strand_id
1 'polypeptide(L)'
;MSDLLLRGRGANIGVRAPTFVLRLCGAALALGAFALAEALGLWQVTGVPTWIVQLFALVLGALLAPTRYGSLLWIGMGSLSVLTAAVAYTPLVRPLAYAFLRADTNPRDGVPIDAVVVLSGRITADGRLSGQALDRLLTAFAEARERHIGMLALSVTEQRRGRGIVNSEADQRALATLVAPGLTLHFVHGVHSTRDEAVAFAALARTHQWHRVLVVTSPLHSRRACSAFETVRLTVTCRPAQSRDYALGALETRGNRMLAFQDVLYESAATVLYRLRGWTS
;
A
#
# COMPACT_ATOMS: atom_id res chain seq x y z
N MET A 1 -19.35 -65.24 -49.02
CA MET A 1 -18.06 -64.92 -49.61
C MET A 1 -17.86 -63.46 -49.28
N SER A 2 -17.49 -63.29 -48.19
CA SER A 2 -16.29 -62.99 -47.39
C SER A 2 -16.23 -61.54 -47.03
N ASP A 3 -16.85 -61.25 -45.87
CA ASP A 3 -16.65 -60.04 -45.13
C ASP A 3 -15.17 -59.92 -44.67
N LEU A 4 -14.48 -58.87 -45.07
CA LEU A 4 -13.26 -58.43 -44.47
C LEU A 4 -13.42 -56.99 -43.93
N LEU A 5 -14.07 -56.91 -42.75
CA LEU A 5 -14.19 -55.70 -41.98
C LEU A 5 -12.75 -55.29 -41.48
N LEU A 6 -12.24 -54.24 -42.08
CA LEU A 6 -11.08 -53.50 -41.64
C LEU A 6 -11.39 -52.84 -40.29
N ARG A 7 -11.03 -53.48 -39.19
CA ARG A 7 -10.89 -52.83 -37.87
C ARG A 7 -9.63 -51.98 -37.88
N GLY A 8 -9.76 -50.74 -38.31
CA GLY A 8 -8.77 -49.69 -38.04
C GLY A 8 -8.75 -49.37 -36.54
N ARG A 9 -7.90 -50.03 -35.75
CA ARG A 9 -7.51 -49.57 -34.43
C ARG A 9 -6.68 -48.30 -34.63
N GLY A 10 -7.33 -47.13 -34.54
CA GLY A 10 -6.63 -45.85 -34.34
C GLY A 10 -5.86 -45.92 -33.01
N ALA A 11 -4.59 -46.24 -33.09
CA ALA A 11 -3.68 -46.10 -31.98
C ALA A 11 -3.59 -44.60 -31.69
N ASN A 12 -4.30 -44.13 -30.69
CA ASN A 12 -4.06 -42.84 -30.08
C ASN A 12 -2.63 -42.86 -29.47
N ILE A 13 -1.65 -42.54 -30.29
CA ILE A 13 -0.28 -42.25 -29.80
C ILE A 13 -0.37 -40.95 -29.06
N GLY A 14 -0.84 -40.99 -27.82
CA GLY A 14 -0.73 -39.89 -26.89
C GLY A 14 0.75 -39.64 -26.60
N VAL A 15 1.37 -38.77 -27.36
CA VAL A 15 2.73 -38.30 -27.09
C VAL A 15 2.71 -37.62 -25.73
N ARG A 16 3.00 -38.37 -24.66
CA ARG A 16 3.18 -37.79 -23.34
C ARG A 16 4.45 -36.92 -23.38
N ALA A 17 4.30 -35.65 -23.16
CA ALA A 17 5.47 -34.77 -23.05
C ALA A 17 6.44 -35.32 -21.99
N PRO A 18 7.76 -35.30 -22.23
CA PRO A 18 8.74 -35.78 -21.29
C PRO A 18 8.62 -35.02 -19.98
N THR A 19 8.76 -35.73 -18.85
CA THR A 19 8.60 -35.16 -17.50
C THR A 19 9.44 -33.91 -17.27
N PHE A 20 10.60 -33.81 -17.90
CA PHE A 20 11.47 -32.64 -17.84
C PHE A 20 10.79 -31.39 -18.48
N VAL A 21 10.16 -31.54 -19.65
CA VAL A 21 9.43 -30.45 -20.31
C VAL A 21 8.26 -29.97 -19.45
N LEU A 22 7.50 -30.92 -18.87
CA LEU A 22 6.39 -30.56 -17.98
C LEU A 22 6.88 -29.77 -16.75
N ARG A 23 8.00 -30.15 -16.16
CA ARG A 23 8.60 -29.41 -15.03
C ARG A 23 9.03 -28.01 -15.43
N LEU A 24 9.66 -27.83 -16.58
CA LEU A 24 10.05 -26.50 -17.08
C LEU A 24 8.80 -25.61 -17.36
N CYS A 25 7.78 -26.16 -17.99
CA CYS A 25 6.51 -25.46 -18.21
C CYS A 25 5.85 -25.05 -16.88
N GLY A 26 5.83 -25.94 -15.92
CA GLY A 26 5.28 -25.66 -14.59
C GLY A 26 6.04 -24.56 -13.83
N ALA A 27 7.36 -24.59 -13.89
CA ALA A 27 8.20 -23.53 -13.33
C ALA A 27 7.91 -22.17 -13.99
N ALA A 28 7.83 -22.14 -15.33
CA ALA A 28 7.53 -20.92 -16.09
C ALA A 28 6.13 -20.36 -15.76
N LEU A 29 5.10 -21.24 -15.69
CA LEU A 29 3.74 -20.81 -15.30
C LEU A 29 3.69 -20.26 -13.90
N ALA A 30 4.37 -20.89 -12.93
CA ALA A 30 4.41 -20.43 -11.56
C ALA A 30 5.13 -19.09 -11.42
N LEU A 31 6.23 -18.88 -12.16
CA LEU A 31 6.91 -17.58 -12.22
C LEU A 31 6.03 -16.51 -12.87
N GLY A 32 5.30 -16.84 -13.93
CA GLY A 32 4.34 -15.92 -14.54
C GLY A 32 3.21 -15.53 -13.58
N ALA A 33 2.65 -16.50 -12.86
CA ALA A 33 1.65 -16.25 -11.82
C ALA A 33 2.22 -15.39 -10.68
N PHE A 34 3.47 -15.66 -10.26
CA PHE A 34 4.17 -14.82 -9.28
C PHE A 34 4.31 -13.38 -9.78
N ALA A 35 4.75 -13.16 -11.03
CA ALA A 35 4.90 -11.82 -11.59
C ALA A 35 3.58 -11.04 -11.63
N LEU A 36 2.46 -11.70 -11.97
CA LEU A 36 1.13 -11.07 -11.91
C LEU A 36 0.72 -10.74 -10.46
N ALA A 37 0.97 -11.65 -9.53
CA ALA A 37 0.69 -11.44 -8.11
C ALA A 37 1.53 -10.29 -7.52
N GLU A 38 2.78 -10.16 -7.95
CA GLU A 38 3.66 -9.04 -7.59
C GLU A 38 3.14 -7.72 -8.18
N ALA A 39 2.75 -7.72 -9.45
CA ALA A 39 2.15 -6.56 -10.11
C ALA A 39 0.84 -6.11 -9.43
N LEU A 40 0.08 -7.02 -8.83
CA LEU A 40 -1.09 -6.73 -8.01
C LEU A 40 -0.75 -6.29 -6.58
N GLY A 41 0.52 -6.38 -6.15
CA GLY A 41 0.95 -6.00 -4.80
C GLY A 41 0.67 -7.03 -3.70
N LEU A 42 0.35 -8.28 -4.05
CA LEU A 42 -0.04 -9.31 -3.07
C LEU A 42 1.05 -9.62 -2.04
N TRP A 43 2.33 -9.45 -2.39
CA TRP A 43 3.46 -9.73 -1.49
C TRP A 43 3.85 -8.55 -0.60
N GLN A 44 3.41 -7.34 -0.91
CA GLN A 44 3.75 -6.14 -0.12
C GLN A 44 3.26 -6.22 1.33
N VAL A 45 2.21 -6.99 1.56
CA VAL A 45 1.59 -7.17 2.88
C VAL A 45 2.36 -8.17 3.75
N THR A 46 3.09 -9.10 3.13
CA THR A 46 3.71 -10.23 3.85
C THR A 46 5.06 -9.89 4.50
N GLY A 47 5.78 -8.88 3.99
CA GLY A 47 7.14 -8.54 4.41
C GLY A 47 8.19 -9.61 4.05
N VAL A 48 7.81 -10.69 3.34
CA VAL A 48 8.73 -11.74 2.92
C VAL A 48 9.55 -11.24 1.72
N PRO A 49 10.89 -11.44 1.72
CA PRO A 49 11.71 -11.10 0.56
C PRO A 49 11.23 -11.79 -0.71
N THR A 50 11.03 -11.02 -1.78
CA THR A 50 10.42 -11.51 -3.03
C THR A 50 11.18 -12.66 -3.67
N TRP A 51 12.52 -12.69 -3.55
CA TRP A 51 13.34 -13.78 -4.08
C TRP A 51 13.02 -15.14 -3.44
N ILE A 52 12.65 -15.18 -2.15
CA ILE A 52 12.25 -16.42 -1.45
C ILE A 52 10.95 -16.94 -2.07
N VAL A 53 9.99 -16.05 -2.28
CA VAL A 53 8.68 -16.40 -2.87
C VAL A 53 8.85 -16.85 -4.32
N GLN A 54 9.73 -16.18 -5.09
CA GLN A 54 10.08 -16.58 -6.46
C GLN A 54 10.68 -17.98 -6.52
N LEU A 55 11.67 -18.27 -5.66
CA LEU A 55 12.28 -19.60 -5.59
C LEU A 55 11.26 -20.67 -5.22
N PHE A 56 10.41 -20.37 -4.22
CA PHE A 56 9.35 -21.28 -3.82
C PHE A 56 8.35 -21.53 -4.96
N ALA A 57 7.91 -20.48 -5.66
CA ALA A 57 7.01 -20.60 -6.81
C ALA A 57 7.62 -21.48 -7.92
N LEU A 58 8.89 -21.25 -8.26
CA LEU A 58 9.63 -22.02 -9.27
C LEU A 58 9.68 -23.52 -8.91
N VAL A 59 10.09 -23.83 -7.69
CA VAL A 59 10.21 -25.22 -7.22
C VAL A 59 8.84 -25.88 -7.16
N LEU A 60 7.84 -25.20 -6.59
CA LEU A 60 6.47 -25.72 -6.48
C LEU A 60 5.88 -25.98 -7.86
N GLY A 61 6.04 -25.05 -8.80
CA GLY A 61 5.57 -25.19 -10.18
C GLY A 61 6.18 -26.40 -10.90
N ALA A 62 7.51 -26.58 -10.78
CA ALA A 62 8.20 -27.72 -11.35
C ALA A 62 7.77 -29.07 -10.74
N LEU A 63 7.45 -29.10 -9.45
CA LEU A 63 7.00 -30.32 -8.78
C LEU A 63 5.53 -30.65 -9.08
N LEU A 64 4.64 -29.64 -9.16
CA LEU A 64 3.20 -29.85 -9.38
C LEU A 64 2.85 -30.20 -10.84
N ALA A 65 3.56 -29.63 -11.81
CA ALA A 65 3.21 -29.76 -13.22
C ALA A 65 3.04 -31.20 -13.73
N PRO A 66 3.94 -32.18 -13.38
CA PRO A 66 3.79 -33.55 -13.82
C PRO A 66 2.76 -34.36 -13.01
N THR A 67 2.16 -33.78 -11.98
CA THR A 67 1.17 -34.44 -11.13
C THR A 67 -0.26 -34.21 -11.61
N ARG A 68 -1.23 -34.89 -11.00
CA ARG A 68 -2.66 -34.63 -11.20
C ARG A 68 -3.10 -33.20 -10.84
N TYR A 69 -2.27 -32.48 -10.08
CA TYR A 69 -2.53 -31.09 -9.65
C TYR A 69 -1.95 -30.03 -10.61
N GLY A 70 -1.32 -30.45 -11.71
CA GLY A 70 -0.77 -29.53 -12.72
C GLY A 70 -1.80 -28.55 -13.29
N SER A 71 -3.09 -28.97 -13.37
CA SER A 71 -4.19 -28.10 -13.78
C SER A 71 -4.37 -26.88 -12.87
N LEU A 72 -4.03 -26.96 -11.57
CA LEU A 72 -4.13 -25.86 -10.63
C LEU A 72 -3.19 -24.70 -11.01
N LEU A 73 -2.05 -24.98 -11.64
CA LEU A 73 -1.15 -23.93 -12.13
C LEU A 73 -1.81 -23.11 -13.24
N TRP A 74 -2.54 -23.77 -14.15
CA TRP A 74 -3.29 -23.09 -15.22
C TRP A 74 -4.45 -22.28 -14.67
N ILE A 75 -5.21 -22.85 -13.73
CA ILE A 75 -6.32 -22.14 -13.06
C ILE A 75 -5.79 -20.92 -12.31
N GLY A 76 -4.70 -21.08 -11.54
CA GLY A 76 -4.08 -19.97 -10.80
C GLY A 76 -3.60 -18.86 -11.74
N MET A 77 -2.88 -19.23 -12.79
CA MET A 77 -2.39 -18.27 -13.80
C MET A 77 -3.56 -17.56 -14.50
N GLY A 78 -4.58 -18.32 -14.93
CA GLY A 78 -5.77 -17.75 -15.56
C GLY A 78 -6.52 -16.79 -14.64
N SER A 79 -6.74 -17.19 -13.39
CA SER A 79 -7.43 -16.35 -12.39
C SER A 79 -6.68 -15.05 -12.13
N LEU A 80 -5.34 -15.10 -11.95
CA LEU A 80 -4.52 -13.90 -11.77
C LEU A 80 -4.51 -13.02 -13.02
N SER A 81 -4.49 -13.61 -14.22
CA SER A 81 -4.58 -12.86 -15.47
C SER A 81 -5.91 -12.11 -15.58
N VAL A 82 -7.03 -12.79 -15.28
CA VAL A 82 -8.37 -12.16 -15.28
C VAL A 82 -8.45 -11.05 -14.24
N LEU A 83 -7.95 -11.30 -13.03
CA LEU A 83 -7.94 -10.29 -11.97
C LEU A 83 -7.08 -9.07 -12.38
N THR A 84 -5.88 -9.29 -12.91
CA THR A 84 -5.01 -8.21 -13.40
C THR A 84 -5.70 -7.42 -14.51
N ALA A 85 -6.35 -8.09 -15.47
CA ALA A 85 -7.10 -7.44 -16.52
C ALA A 85 -8.29 -6.64 -15.95
N ALA A 86 -9.04 -7.20 -15.01
CA ALA A 86 -10.15 -6.51 -14.35
C ALA A 86 -9.66 -5.22 -13.62
N VAL A 87 -8.59 -5.32 -12.85
CA VAL A 87 -7.99 -4.16 -12.17
C VAL A 87 -7.50 -3.10 -13.17
N ALA A 88 -6.76 -3.53 -14.20
CA ALA A 88 -6.11 -2.61 -15.13
C ALA A 88 -7.10 -1.91 -16.10
N TYR A 89 -8.15 -2.61 -16.52
CA TYR A 89 -9.01 -2.15 -17.63
C TYR A 89 -10.43 -1.76 -17.22
N THR A 90 -10.83 -2.02 -15.96
CA THR A 90 -12.17 -1.66 -15.48
C THR A 90 -12.12 -0.62 -14.35
N PRO A 91 -13.23 0.07 -14.05
CA PRO A 91 -13.29 1.03 -12.96
C PRO A 91 -13.51 0.41 -11.57
N LEU A 92 -13.35 -0.92 -11.41
CA LEU A 92 -13.62 -1.65 -10.16
C LEU A 92 -12.84 -1.14 -8.95
N VAL A 93 -11.62 -0.64 -9.18
CA VAL A 93 -10.75 -0.15 -8.10
C VAL A 93 -11.30 1.10 -7.45
N ARG A 94 -11.99 1.96 -8.21
CA ARG A 94 -12.48 3.26 -7.72
C ARG A 94 -13.40 3.14 -6.51
N PRO A 95 -14.53 2.40 -6.54
CA PRO A 95 -15.41 2.26 -5.38
C PRO A 95 -14.70 1.60 -4.19
N LEU A 96 -13.80 0.64 -4.43
CA LEU A 96 -13.00 0.01 -3.38
C LEU A 96 -12.07 1.02 -2.69
N ALA A 97 -11.42 1.88 -3.46
CA ALA A 97 -10.53 2.92 -2.94
C ALA A 97 -11.29 3.96 -2.10
N TYR A 98 -12.47 4.39 -2.54
CA TYR A 98 -13.30 5.31 -1.76
C TYR A 98 -13.74 4.74 -0.40
N ALA A 99 -13.81 3.43 -0.25
CA ALA A 99 -14.11 2.81 1.05
C ALA A 99 -13.03 3.09 2.12
N PHE A 100 -11.80 3.43 1.72
CA PHE A 100 -10.70 3.77 2.62
C PHE A 100 -10.46 5.27 2.78
N LEU A 101 -11.11 6.07 1.95
CA LEU A 101 -11.01 7.52 2.03
C LEU A 101 -11.83 8.07 3.21
N ARG A 102 -11.20 8.94 4.00
CA ARG A 102 -11.86 9.82 4.95
C ARG A 102 -11.34 11.24 4.77
N ALA A 103 -12.23 12.14 4.42
CA ALA A 103 -11.98 13.57 4.33
C ALA A 103 -13.04 14.28 5.13
N ASP A 104 -12.64 14.88 6.25
CA ASP A 104 -13.57 15.62 7.08
C ASP A 104 -13.73 17.05 6.52
N THR A 105 -14.95 17.53 6.51
CA THR A 105 -15.23 18.94 6.26
C THR A 105 -14.76 19.77 7.46
N ASN A 106 -14.63 21.07 7.27
CA ASN A 106 -14.27 21.98 8.37
C ASN A 106 -15.18 21.74 9.58
N PRO A 107 -14.58 21.73 10.80
CA PRO A 107 -15.37 21.62 12.00
C PRO A 107 -16.47 22.72 12.04
N ARG A 108 -17.73 22.31 12.14
CA ARG A 108 -18.86 23.25 12.25
C ARG A 108 -19.06 23.76 13.67
N ASP A 109 -18.31 23.22 14.62
CA ASP A 109 -18.39 23.50 16.05
C ASP A 109 -17.62 24.76 16.50
N GLY A 110 -16.96 25.45 15.56
CA GLY A 110 -16.18 26.67 15.84
C GLY A 110 -14.89 26.43 16.64
N VAL A 111 -14.55 25.18 16.97
CA VAL A 111 -13.29 24.87 17.69
C VAL A 111 -12.12 24.98 16.71
N PRO A 112 -11.12 25.82 17.02
CA PRO A 112 -9.94 25.97 16.17
C PRO A 112 -9.12 24.68 16.09
N ILE A 113 -8.31 24.58 15.03
CA ILE A 113 -7.30 23.53 14.88
C ILE A 113 -5.98 24.10 15.40
N ASP A 114 -5.39 23.42 16.41
CA ASP A 114 -4.21 23.92 17.11
C ASP A 114 -2.91 23.61 16.36
N ALA A 115 -2.85 22.45 15.67
CA ALA A 115 -1.68 22.01 14.93
C ALA A 115 -2.04 21.15 13.73
N VAL A 116 -1.17 21.17 12.72
CA VAL A 116 -1.18 20.20 11.63
C VAL A 116 -0.23 19.06 11.96
N VAL A 117 -0.70 17.83 11.86
CA VAL A 117 0.07 16.60 12.09
C VAL A 117 0.27 15.88 10.76
N VAL A 118 1.52 15.57 10.42
CA VAL A 118 1.89 14.89 9.19
C VAL A 118 2.45 13.51 9.52
N LEU A 119 1.80 12.48 9.01
CA LEU A 119 2.24 11.12 9.21
C LEU A 119 3.43 10.78 8.33
N SER A 120 4.28 9.89 8.84
CA SER A 120 5.45 9.37 8.14
C SER A 120 5.10 8.69 6.82
N GLY A 121 6.09 8.59 5.96
CA GLY A 121 5.98 7.90 4.67
C GLY A 121 7.33 7.30 4.28
N ARG A 122 7.45 6.80 3.07
CA ARG A 122 8.72 6.25 2.59
C ARG A 122 9.74 7.36 2.37
N ILE A 123 11.02 7.00 2.58
CA ILE A 123 12.17 7.83 2.23
C ILE A 123 13.06 7.12 1.22
N THR A 124 13.81 7.88 0.48
CA THR A 124 14.87 7.40 -0.42
C THR A 124 16.10 6.95 0.36
N ALA A 125 17.09 6.39 -0.32
CA ALA A 125 18.30 5.90 0.31
C ALA A 125 19.14 7.02 0.97
N ASP A 126 18.97 8.25 0.52
CA ASP A 126 19.64 9.46 1.02
C ASP A 126 18.78 10.28 2.02
N GLY A 127 17.64 9.73 2.47
CA GLY A 127 16.79 10.33 3.49
C GLY A 127 15.76 11.33 2.99
N ARG A 128 15.63 11.54 1.68
CA ARG A 128 14.62 12.44 1.13
C ARG A 128 13.24 11.81 1.15
N LEU A 129 12.21 12.62 1.26
CA LEU A 129 10.83 12.17 1.21
C LEU A 129 10.49 11.57 -0.16
N SER A 130 9.86 10.40 -0.19
CA SER A 130 9.28 9.83 -1.41
C SER A 130 8.04 10.61 -1.86
N GLY A 131 7.53 10.36 -3.07
CA GLY A 131 6.40 11.08 -3.65
C GLY A 131 5.22 11.25 -2.69
N GLN A 132 4.70 10.15 -2.13
CA GLN A 132 3.56 10.21 -1.19
C GLN A 132 3.89 10.96 0.12
N ALA A 133 5.10 10.79 0.66
CA ALA A 133 5.51 11.49 1.87
C ALA A 133 5.66 13.00 1.62
N LEU A 134 6.21 13.38 0.46
CA LEU A 134 6.29 14.76 0.01
C LEU A 134 4.90 15.37 -0.21
N ASP A 135 3.97 14.63 -0.81
CA ASP A 135 2.60 15.11 -1.03
C ASP A 135 1.88 15.42 0.29
N ARG A 136 2.08 14.58 1.33
CA ARG A 136 1.56 14.84 2.68
C ARG A 136 2.12 16.15 3.24
N LEU A 137 3.44 16.34 3.16
CA LEU A 137 4.10 17.53 3.68
C LEU A 137 3.65 18.81 2.96
N LEU A 138 3.59 18.79 1.63
CA LEU A 138 3.13 19.94 0.84
C LEU A 138 1.64 20.26 1.09
N THR A 139 0.80 19.24 1.25
CA THR A 139 -0.59 19.43 1.65
C THR A 139 -0.68 20.07 3.04
N ALA A 140 0.15 19.63 3.98
CA ALA A 140 0.19 20.19 5.32
C ALA A 140 0.61 21.66 5.32
N PHE A 141 1.59 22.06 4.51
CA PHE A 141 1.98 23.48 4.36
C PHE A 141 0.81 24.32 3.79
N ALA A 142 0.11 23.78 2.79
CA ALA A 142 -1.05 24.48 2.22
C ALA A 142 -2.16 24.68 3.26
N GLU A 143 -2.51 23.62 4.01
CA GLU A 143 -3.52 23.67 5.07
C GLU A 143 -3.12 24.60 6.22
N ALA A 144 -1.85 24.55 6.66
CA ALA A 144 -1.33 25.42 7.71
C ALA A 144 -1.45 26.90 7.30
N ARG A 145 -1.11 27.22 6.06
CA ARG A 145 -1.19 28.58 5.52
C ARG A 145 -2.65 29.04 5.37
N GLU A 146 -3.51 28.20 4.78
CA GLU A 146 -4.92 28.52 4.53
C GLU A 146 -5.68 28.78 5.84
N ARG A 147 -5.37 28.00 6.87
CA ARG A 147 -6.03 28.08 8.19
C ARG A 147 -5.30 28.94 9.21
N HIS A 148 -4.18 29.56 8.83
CA HIS A 148 -3.34 30.34 9.73
C HIS A 148 -2.86 29.56 10.95
N ILE A 149 -2.53 28.27 10.79
CA ILE A 149 -2.01 27.41 11.86
C ILE A 149 -0.49 27.55 11.91
N GLY A 150 0.05 28.01 13.03
CA GLY A 150 1.49 28.21 13.20
C GLY A 150 2.29 26.96 13.62
N MET A 151 1.61 25.85 13.97
CA MET A 151 2.23 24.65 14.52
C MET A 151 2.16 23.49 13.53
N LEU A 152 3.29 22.84 13.26
CA LEU A 152 3.40 21.66 12.40
C LEU A 152 4.16 20.56 13.12
N ALA A 153 3.51 19.42 13.32
CA ALA A 153 4.11 18.24 13.92
C ALA A 153 4.36 17.16 12.88
N LEU A 154 5.57 16.65 12.79
CA LEU A 154 6.07 15.82 11.73
C LEU A 154 6.55 14.48 12.28
N SER A 155 6.08 13.38 11.73
CA SER A 155 6.63 12.06 11.98
C SER A 155 7.91 11.87 11.16
N VAL A 156 8.99 11.47 11.82
CA VAL A 156 10.28 11.22 11.17
C VAL A 156 10.37 9.75 10.80
N THR A 157 10.55 9.48 9.51
CA THR A 157 10.83 8.11 9.04
C THR A 157 12.31 7.82 9.20
N GLU A 158 12.62 6.69 9.81
CA GLU A 158 13.98 6.21 10.01
C GLU A 158 14.19 4.88 9.29
N GLN A 159 15.32 4.73 8.59
CA GLN A 159 15.71 3.48 7.92
C GLN A 159 17.15 3.12 8.25
N ARG A 160 17.36 1.87 8.64
CA ARG A 160 18.71 1.35 8.82
C ARG A 160 19.36 1.10 7.47
N ARG A 161 20.53 1.69 7.23
CA ARG A 161 21.32 1.54 6.01
C ARG A 161 22.76 1.19 6.38
N GLY A 162 23.14 -0.05 6.14
CA GLY A 162 24.44 -0.55 6.55
C GLY A 162 24.64 -0.40 8.06
N ARG A 163 25.66 0.39 8.47
CA ARG A 163 25.95 0.67 9.88
C ARG A 163 25.31 1.95 10.43
N GLY A 164 24.60 2.70 9.60
CA GLY A 164 23.97 3.98 9.98
C GLY A 164 22.46 3.99 9.93
N ILE A 165 21.88 5.07 10.44
CA ILE A 165 20.44 5.40 10.33
C ILE A 165 20.34 6.62 9.44
N VAL A 166 19.49 6.53 8.42
CA VAL A 166 19.09 7.65 7.56
C VAL A 166 17.66 7.99 7.91
N ASN A 167 17.36 9.29 8.06
CA ASN A 167 16.03 9.75 8.42
C ASN A 167 15.58 10.94 7.56
N SER A 168 14.27 11.27 7.66
CA SER A 168 13.64 12.32 6.86
C SER A 168 13.74 13.72 7.45
N GLU A 169 14.26 13.91 8.67
CA GLU A 169 14.15 15.19 9.37
C GLU A 169 14.83 16.34 8.64
N ALA A 170 16.05 16.10 8.12
CA ALA A 170 16.81 17.14 7.42
C ALA A 170 16.06 17.65 6.17
N ASP A 171 15.47 16.74 5.39
CA ASP A 171 14.69 17.07 4.20
C ASP A 171 13.38 17.79 4.57
N GLN A 172 12.66 17.30 5.59
CA GLN A 172 11.45 17.96 6.11
C GLN A 172 11.74 19.39 6.59
N ARG A 173 12.84 19.59 7.32
CA ARG A 173 13.25 20.91 7.82
C ARG A 173 13.65 21.85 6.68
N ALA A 174 14.41 21.37 5.71
CA ALA A 174 14.80 22.14 4.53
C ALA A 174 13.57 22.60 3.72
N LEU A 175 12.63 21.68 3.47
CA LEU A 175 11.39 22.00 2.75
C LEU A 175 10.52 23.00 3.54
N ALA A 176 10.40 22.86 4.85
CA ALA A 176 9.65 23.80 5.67
C ALA A 176 10.26 25.21 5.63
N THR A 177 11.58 25.30 5.70
CA THR A 177 12.29 26.60 5.61
C THR A 177 12.05 27.29 4.27
N LEU A 178 12.01 26.51 3.18
CA LEU A 178 11.82 27.05 1.82
C LEU A 178 10.36 27.41 1.51
N VAL A 179 9.42 26.58 1.93
CA VAL A 179 8.01 26.67 1.46
C VAL A 179 7.11 27.38 2.47
N ALA A 180 7.37 27.20 3.75
CA ALA A 180 6.52 27.70 4.84
C ALA A 180 7.36 28.29 6.00
N PRO A 181 8.17 29.33 5.74
CA PRO A 181 8.98 29.97 6.77
C PRO A 181 8.06 30.54 7.86
N GLY A 182 8.46 30.39 9.12
CA GLY A 182 7.70 30.86 10.27
C GLY A 182 6.83 29.82 10.96
N LEU A 183 6.70 28.59 10.42
CA LEU A 183 6.07 27.49 11.14
C LEU A 183 6.96 26.97 12.27
N THR A 184 6.37 26.75 13.43
CA THR A 184 7.02 26.03 14.53
C THR A 184 6.94 24.54 14.25
N LEU A 185 8.10 23.89 14.14
CA LEU A 185 8.21 22.47 13.79
C LEU A 185 8.46 21.61 15.03
N HIS A 186 7.66 20.56 15.19
CA HIS A 186 7.84 19.53 16.19
C HIS A 186 8.07 18.18 15.48
N PHE A 187 9.12 17.46 15.86
CA PHE A 187 9.47 16.19 15.27
C PHE A 187 9.22 15.04 16.25
N VAL A 188 8.63 13.95 15.72
CA VAL A 188 8.38 12.71 16.46
C VAL A 188 9.24 11.61 15.85
N HIS A 189 10.09 11.00 16.66
CA HIS A 189 11.06 9.96 16.29
C HIS A 189 10.67 8.60 16.85
N GLY A 190 11.33 7.54 16.34
CA GLY A 190 11.22 6.18 16.88
C GLY A 190 9.84 5.55 16.70
N VAL A 191 9.07 6.00 15.74
CA VAL A 191 7.73 5.47 15.43
C VAL A 191 7.82 4.50 14.26
N HIS A 192 7.21 3.32 14.41
CA HIS A 192 7.28 2.23 13.43
C HIS A 192 5.91 1.80 12.91
N SER A 193 4.85 2.34 13.47
CA SER A 193 3.48 2.07 13.06
C SER A 193 2.59 3.30 13.23
N THR A 194 1.46 3.34 12.53
CA THR A 194 0.45 4.39 12.71
C THR A 194 -0.06 4.47 14.15
N ARG A 195 -0.04 3.34 14.88
CA ARG A 195 -0.38 3.33 16.30
C ARG A 195 0.67 4.05 17.14
N ASP A 196 1.95 3.83 16.87
CA ASP A 196 3.03 4.53 17.58
C ASP A 196 2.97 6.02 17.30
N GLU A 197 2.72 6.42 16.04
CA GLU A 197 2.48 7.81 15.66
C GLU A 197 1.33 8.42 16.47
N ALA A 198 0.18 7.74 16.51
CA ALA A 198 -0.99 8.24 17.23
C ALA A 198 -0.69 8.46 18.73
N VAL A 199 0.00 7.51 19.37
CA VAL A 199 0.39 7.61 20.78
C VAL A 199 1.36 8.75 21.01
N ALA A 200 2.39 8.88 20.16
CA ALA A 200 3.41 9.90 20.28
C ALA A 200 2.84 11.31 20.04
N PHE A 201 2.01 11.49 19.02
CA PHE A 201 1.35 12.77 18.77
C PHE A 201 0.31 13.12 19.85
N ALA A 202 -0.39 12.14 20.43
CA ALA A 202 -1.25 12.40 21.57
C ALA A 202 -0.48 12.84 22.81
N ALA A 203 0.74 12.32 23.03
CA ALA A 203 1.62 12.82 24.09
C ALA A 203 2.07 14.25 23.81
N LEU A 204 2.48 14.54 22.58
CA LEU A 204 2.88 15.89 22.15
C LEU A 204 1.72 16.90 22.30
N ALA A 205 0.51 16.50 21.87
CA ALA A 205 -0.69 17.33 22.00
C ALA A 205 -0.98 17.68 23.48
N ARG A 206 -0.84 16.73 24.40
CA ARG A 206 -0.98 17.00 25.85
C ARG A 206 0.04 18.01 26.37
N THR A 207 1.31 17.87 25.94
CA THR A 207 2.40 18.78 26.35
C THR A 207 2.14 20.21 25.89
N HIS A 208 1.60 20.38 24.69
CA HIS A 208 1.32 21.69 24.09
C HIS A 208 -0.12 22.15 24.26
N GLN A 209 -0.96 21.39 25.00
CA GLN A 209 -2.37 21.68 25.23
C GLN A 209 -3.20 21.79 23.94
N TRP A 210 -2.82 21.02 22.92
CA TRP A 210 -3.61 20.95 21.69
C TRP A 210 -4.90 20.15 21.91
N HIS A 211 -6.03 20.72 21.59
CA HIS A 211 -7.35 20.12 21.74
C HIS A 211 -7.80 19.41 20.44
N ARG A 212 -7.45 20.01 19.30
CA ARG A 212 -7.79 19.47 17.98
C ARG A 212 -6.60 19.58 17.03
N VAL A 213 -6.33 18.50 16.29
CA VAL A 213 -5.29 18.47 15.27
C VAL A 213 -5.84 18.14 13.90
N LEU A 214 -5.23 18.71 12.86
CA LEU A 214 -5.47 18.34 11.47
C LEU A 214 -4.48 17.23 11.08
N VAL A 215 -4.98 16.02 10.85
CA VAL A 215 -4.13 14.89 10.44
C VAL A 215 -4.06 14.82 8.93
N VAL A 216 -2.85 14.99 8.39
CA VAL A 216 -2.55 14.90 6.96
C VAL A 216 -1.85 13.58 6.66
N THR A 217 -2.43 12.80 5.75
CA THR A 217 -1.89 11.51 5.32
C THR A 217 -2.32 11.18 3.90
N SER A 218 -1.85 10.05 3.33
CA SER A 218 -2.27 9.62 1.99
C SER A 218 -3.77 9.28 1.94
N PRO A 219 -4.41 9.42 0.77
CA PRO A 219 -5.86 9.28 0.65
C PRO A 219 -6.42 7.98 1.21
N LEU A 220 -5.91 6.83 0.77
CA LEU A 220 -6.40 5.52 1.22
C LEU A 220 -6.02 5.18 2.65
N HIS A 221 -4.95 5.79 3.16
CA HIS A 221 -4.53 5.66 4.56
C HIS A 221 -5.38 6.47 5.53
N SER A 222 -6.13 7.47 5.06
CA SER A 222 -6.79 8.49 5.88
C SER A 222 -7.79 7.91 6.89
N ARG A 223 -8.62 6.96 6.48
CA ARG A 223 -9.62 6.35 7.38
C ARG A 223 -8.97 5.61 8.54
N ARG A 224 -8.00 4.73 8.27
CA ARG A 224 -7.30 3.95 9.31
C ARG A 224 -6.45 4.84 10.22
N ALA A 225 -5.74 5.81 9.65
CA ALA A 225 -4.93 6.73 10.42
C ALA A 225 -5.78 7.54 11.41
N CYS A 226 -6.79 8.25 10.92
CA CYS A 226 -7.62 9.08 11.79
C CYS A 226 -8.36 8.26 12.86
N SER A 227 -8.86 7.07 12.51
CA SER A 227 -9.44 6.17 13.52
C SER A 227 -8.44 5.75 14.59
N ALA A 228 -7.17 5.47 14.22
CA ALA A 228 -6.13 5.16 15.19
C ALA A 228 -5.83 6.33 16.16
N PHE A 229 -5.87 7.56 15.68
CA PHE A 229 -5.72 8.76 16.50
C PHE A 229 -6.90 8.97 17.45
N GLU A 230 -8.12 8.71 17.01
CA GLU A 230 -9.32 8.79 17.86
C GLU A 230 -9.28 7.77 19.03
N THR A 231 -8.70 6.59 18.82
CA THR A 231 -8.57 5.59 19.91
C THR A 231 -7.62 6.02 21.03
N VAL A 232 -6.73 6.99 20.78
CA VAL A 232 -5.88 7.60 21.81
C VAL A 232 -6.47 8.89 22.39
N ARG A 233 -7.77 9.12 22.14
CA ARG A 233 -8.55 10.26 22.62
C ARG A 233 -8.04 11.63 22.11
N LEU A 234 -7.48 11.66 20.93
CA LEU A 234 -7.11 12.91 20.25
C LEU A 234 -8.24 13.31 19.30
N THR A 235 -8.76 14.52 19.45
CA THR A 235 -9.76 15.05 18.51
C THR A 235 -9.07 15.39 17.20
N VAL A 236 -9.52 14.77 16.11
CA VAL A 236 -8.88 14.92 14.80
C VAL A 236 -9.83 15.45 13.73
N THR A 237 -9.28 16.24 12.83
CA THR A 237 -9.87 16.53 11.51
C THR A 237 -9.00 15.85 10.47
N CYS A 238 -9.60 15.02 9.64
CA CYS A 238 -8.88 14.19 8.68
C CYS A 238 -8.74 14.89 7.33
N ARG A 239 -7.51 15.08 6.86
CA ARG A 239 -7.23 15.69 5.56
C ARG A 239 -6.36 14.76 4.71
N PRO A 240 -6.93 14.08 3.71
CA PRO A 240 -6.14 13.32 2.76
C PRO A 240 -5.30 14.26 1.90
N ALA A 241 -4.03 13.92 1.70
CA ALA A 241 -3.14 14.64 0.81
C ALA A 241 -3.55 14.47 -0.64
N GLN A 242 -3.23 15.45 -1.48
CA GLN A 242 -3.33 15.30 -2.92
C GLN A 242 -2.18 14.41 -3.40
N SER A 243 -2.49 13.23 -3.94
CA SER A 243 -1.48 12.31 -4.46
C SER A 243 -1.10 12.68 -5.91
N ARG A 244 0.21 12.70 -6.19
CA ARG A 244 0.76 12.82 -7.54
C ARG A 244 0.82 11.49 -8.26
N ASP A 245 0.83 10.37 -7.53
CA ASP A 245 0.88 9.04 -8.10
C ASP A 245 -0.41 8.71 -8.84
N TYR A 246 -1.56 9.10 -8.26
CA TYR A 246 -2.89 8.97 -8.87
C TYR A 246 -3.92 9.86 -8.18
N ALA A 247 -4.90 10.33 -8.95
CA ALA A 247 -6.08 11.01 -8.42
C ALA A 247 -7.24 10.01 -8.31
N LEU A 248 -7.80 9.82 -7.12
CA LEU A 248 -8.93 8.89 -6.90
C LEU A 248 -10.15 9.20 -7.75
N GLY A 249 -10.40 10.49 -8.05
CA GLY A 249 -11.47 10.93 -8.93
C GLY A 249 -11.28 10.57 -10.40
N ALA A 250 -10.02 10.35 -10.82
CA ALA A 250 -9.63 10.13 -12.22
C ALA A 250 -8.59 9.02 -12.33
N LEU A 251 -8.99 7.77 -12.01
CA LEU A 251 -8.14 6.58 -12.23
C LEU A 251 -8.18 6.19 -13.73
N GLU A 252 -7.64 7.05 -14.59
CA GLU A 252 -7.79 6.93 -16.03
C GLU A 252 -6.81 5.92 -16.63
N THR A 253 -5.58 5.87 -16.14
CA THR A 253 -4.56 4.97 -16.67
C THR A 253 -4.54 3.62 -15.98
N ARG A 254 -4.04 2.59 -16.69
CA ARG A 254 -3.80 1.26 -16.10
C ARG A 254 -2.87 1.33 -14.90
N GLY A 255 -1.80 2.13 -15.01
CA GLY A 255 -0.83 2.33 -13.93
C GLY A 255 -1.48 2.89 -12.67
N ASN A 256 -2.32 3.92 -12.81
CA ASN A 256 -3.02 4.53 -11.68
C ASN A 256 -3.97 3.54 -10.99
N ARG A 257 -4.68 2.70 -11.77
CA ARG A 257 -5.56 1.66 -11.19
C ARG A 257 -4.78 0.59 -10.47
N MET A 258 -3.65 0.14 -11.03
CA MET A 258 -2.78 -0.85 -10.40
C MET A 258 -2.19 -0.32 -9.08
N LEU A 259 -1.66 0.90 -9.05
CA LEU A 259 -1.15 1.52 -7.84
C LEU A 259 -2.25 1.70 -6.77
N ALA A 260 -3.41 2.21 -7.16
CA ALA A 260 -4.54 2.35 -6.25
C ALA A 260 -5.02 0.99 -5.71
N PHE A 261 -4.99 -0.07 -6.52
CA PHE A 261 -5.34 -1.42 -6.08
C PHE A 261 -4.33 -1.99 -5.08
N GLN A 262 -3.04 -1.78 -5.30
CA GLN A 262 -2.00 -2.16 -4.34
C GLN A 262 -2.21 -1.47 -2.98
N ASP A 263 -2.50 -0.17 -2.99
CA ASP A 263 -2.79 0.58 -1.77
C ASP A 263 -4.09 0.08 -1.09
N VAL A 264 -5.15 -0.26 -1.87
CA VAL A 264 -6.38 -0.87 -1.34
C VAL A 264 -6.10 -2.21 -0.65
N LEU A 265 -5.30 -3.08 -1.25
CA LEU A 265 -4.93 -4.37 -0.64
C LEU A 265 -4.16 -4.17 0.65
N TYR A 266 -3.16 -3.29 0.64
CA TYR A 266 -2.38 -2.97 1.83
C TYR A 266 -3.26 -2.42 2.95
N GLU A 267 -4.09 -1.42 2.67
CA GLU A 267 -4.97 -0.82 3.68
C GLU A 267 -6.07 -1.78 4.15
N SER A 268 -6.53 -2.70 3.30
CA SER A 268 -7.46 -3.77 3.69
C SER A 268 -6.85 -4.66 4.76
N ALA A 269 -5.65 -5.19 4.51
CA ALA A 269 -4.94 -6.05 5.44
C ALA A 269 -4.55 -5.31 6.73
N ALA A 270 -4.03 -4.09 6.59
CA ALA A 270 -3.68 -3.25 7.74
C ALA A 270 -4.91 -2.91 8.60
N THR A 271 -6.06 -2.61 7.98
CA THR A 271 -7.30 -2.31 8.71
C THR A 271 -7.80 -3.51 9.50
N VAL A 272 -7.78 -4.71 8.90
CA VAL A 272 -8.13 -5.96 9.61
C VAL A 272 -7.21 -6.17 10.80
N LEU A 273 -5.89 -6.05 10.62
CA LEU A 273 -4.92 -6.20 11.69
C LEU A 273 -5.15 -5.19 12.83
N TYR A 274 -5.42 -3.92 12.49
CA TYR A 274 -5.66 -2.86 13.47
C TYR A 274 -6.95 -3.08 14.25
N ARG A 275 -8.02 -3.55 13.59
CA ARG A 275 -9.28 -3.93 14.26
C ARG A 275 -9.08 -5.10 15.24
N LEU A 276 -8.38 -6.15 14.82
CA LEU A 276 -8.07 -7.30 15.67
C LEU A 276 -7.26 -6.91 16.92
N ARG A 277 -6.44 -5.86 16.83
CA ARG A 277 -5.65 -5.31 17.93
C ARG A 277 -6.37 -4.24 18.75
N GLY A 278 -7.59 -3.86 18.38
CA GLY A 278 -8.32 -2.77 19.03
C GLY A 278 -7.68 -1.38 18.85
N TRP A 279 -6.94 -1.17 17.76
CA TRP A 279 -6.25 0.09 17.47
C TRP A 279 -7.05 1.02 16.55
N THR A 280 -8.16 0.55 16.03
CA THR A 280 -9.17 1.31 15.27
C THR A 280 -10.56 0.81 15.63
N SER A 281 -11.54 1.68 15.54
CA SER A 281 -12.97 1.36 15.65
C SER A 281 -13.51 0.76 14.35
#